data_5d3d4307904d2d281b16648fe0272d1e
#
_entry.id   5d3d4307904d2d281b16648fe0272d1e
#
_cell.length_a   1.000
_cell.length_b   1.000
_cell.length_c   1.000
_cell.angle_alpha   90.00
_cell.angle_beta   90.00
_cell.angle_gamma   90.00
#
_symmetry.space_group_name_H-M   'P 1'
#
loop_
_entity.id
_entity.type
_entity.pdbx_description
1 polymer ?
#
loop_
_entity_poly.entity_id
_entity_poly.type
_entity_poly.pdbx_seq_one_letter_code
_entity_poly.pdbx_strand_id
1 'polypeptide(L)'
;MNLWDGLLAVYVAAPGPLASSMQSSVAEEARKRGVMADDALTILPPTRTYTDAEIRKALAERGVDGVLLITVADSGVQTQYAGTIFQSSYNGMSSVDGTITRMGNTSTLSANGVSSGTMFGTATPTYRYSRRTEFSARLLEPKSARTLWVGNGEVSAGGGKGLIGRLIVADGVSSSNSISAIFDDLQKKGLIGTDGAS
;
A
#
# COMPACT_ATOMS: atom_id res chain seq x y z
N MET A 1 34.75 -0.58 -4.42
CA MET A 1 34.52 -1.05 -5.80
C MET A 1 33.02 -1.26 -5.91
N ASN A 2 32.33 -0.25 -6.44
CA ASN A 2 30.88 -0.33 -6.61
C ASN A 2 30.59 -1.43 -7.63
N LEU A 3 29.83 -2.44 -7.23
CA LEU A 3 29.55 -3.58 -8.12
C LEU A 3 28.62 -3.21 -9.29
N TRP A 4 27.95 -2.05 -9.24
CA TRP A 4 26.87 -1.75 -10.16
C TRP A 4 26.80 -0.26 -10.53
N ASP A 5 27.55 0.14 -11.54
CA ASP A 5 27.26 1.33 -12.37
C ASP A 5 26.43 0.92 -13.61
N GLY A 6 25.85 -0.26 -13.58
CA GLY A 6 25.27 -0.94 -14.73
C GLY A 6 23.75 -0.80 -14.85
N LEU A 7 23.22 -1.34 -15.96
CA LEU A 7 21.82 -1.35 -16.29
C LEU A 7 21.10 -2.51 -15.58
N LEU A 8 20.04 -2.17 -14.84
CA LEU A 8 19.15 -3.12 -14.19
C LEU A 8 17.91 -3.37 -15.06
N ALA A 9 17.70 -4.60 -15.50
CA ALA A 9 16.42 -4.98 -16.10
C ALA A 9 15.42 -5.35 -14.99
N VAL A 10 14.25 -4.74 -14.99
CA VAL A 10 13.23 -4.96 -13.97
C VAL A 10 12.02 -5.67 -14.57
N TYR A 11 11.57 -6.72 -13.90
CA TYR A 11 10.35 -7.43 -14.23
C TYR A 11 9.45 -7.51 -13.00
N VAL A 12 8.22 -7.01 -13.12
CA VAL A 12 7.21 -7.06 -12.06
C VAL A 12 6.08 -7.98 -12.46
N ALA A 13 5.96 -9.10 -11.77
CA ALA A 13 4.82 -10.01 -11.85
C ALA A 13 3.82 -9.65 -10.77
N ALA A 14 2.78 -8.91 -11.12
CA ALA A 14 1.71 -8.50 -10.24
C ALA A 14 0.36 -8.61 -10.95
N PRO A 15 -0.76 -8.80 -10.23
CA PRO A 15 -2.09 -8.86 -10.84
C PRO A 15 -2.55 -7.49 -11.36
N GLY A 16 -3.12 -7.49 -12.56
CA GLY A 16 -3.81 -6.36 -13.17
C GLY A 16 -3.00 -5.06 -13.25
N PRO A 17 -3.62 -3.92 -12.98
CA PRO A 17 -2.98 -2.60 -13.12
C PRO A 17 -1.86 -2.33 -12.11
N LEU A 18 -1.73 -3.17 -11.08
CA LEU A 18 -0.68 -3.04 -10.08
C LEU A 18 0.72 -3.24 -10.70
N ALA A 19 0.84 -4.11 -11.71
CA ALA A 19 2.10 -4.35 -12.38
C ALA A 19 2.69 -3.09 -12.99
N SER A 20 1.91 -2.32 -13.77
CA SER A 20 2.38 -1.10 -14.42
C SER A 20 2.73 0.02 -13.43
N SER A 21 1.93 0.18 -12.36
CA SER A 21 2.21 1.18 -11.34
C SER A 21 3.48 0.85 -10.55
N MET A 22 3.68 -0.42 -10.22
CA MET A 22 4.91 -0.86 -9.56
C MET A 22 6.12 -0.75 -10.48
N GLN A 23 6.00 -1.08 -11.76
CA GLN A 23 7.08 -0.93 -12.73
C GLN A 23 7.59 0.52 -12.79
N SER A 24 6.66 1.48 -12.87
CA SER A 24 6.99 2.91 -12.86
C SER A 24 7.68 3.33 -11.55
N SER A 25 7.18 2.85 -10.42
CA SER A 25 7.74 3.15 -9.10
C SER A 25 9.13 2.56 -8.92
N VAL A 26 9.40 1.36 -9.44
CA VAL A 26 10.73 0.74 -9.41
C VAL A 26 11.73 1.55 -10.25
N ALA A 27 11.34 1.97 -11.46
CA ALA A 27 12.18 2.78 -12.32
C ALA A 27 12.50 4.15 -11.70
N GLU A 28 11.53 4.77 -11.03
CA GLU A 28 11.73 6.02 -10.32
C GLU A 28 12.68 5.86 -9.13
N GLU A 29 12.48 4.83 -8.32
CA GLU A 29 13.30 4.57 -7.14
C GLU A 29 14.74 4.19 -7.51
N ALA A 30 14.94 3.40 -8.57
CA ALA A 30 16.24 3.12 -9.13
C ALA A 30 16.97 4.41 -9.54
N ARG A 31 16.26 5.30 -10.25
CA ARG A 31 16.81 6.58 -10.71
C ARG A 31 17.20 7.50 -9.55
N LYS A 32 16.40 7.56 -8.49
CA LYS A 32 16.73 8.32 -7.26
C LYS A 32 18.04 7.87 -6.62
N ARG A 33 18.42 6.63 -6.85
CA ARG A 33 19.65 6.01 -6.30
C ARG A 33 20.78 5.90 -7.30
N GLY A 34 20.68 6.61 -8.42
CA GLY A 34 21.71 6.62 -9.46
C GLY A 34 21.83 5.30 -10.25
N VAL A 35 20.84 4.39 -10.13
CA VAL A 35 20.82 3.13 -10.88
C VAL A 35 19.97 3.30 -12.13
N MET A 36 20.54 2.95 -13.29
CA MET A 36 19.78 2.89 -14.53
C MET A 36 18.91 1.62 -14.52
N ALA A 37 17.62 1.77 -14.80
CA ALA A 37 16.68 0.66 -14.84
C ALA A 37 15.82 0.72 -16.10
N ASP A 38 15.75 -0.40 -16.81
CA ASP A 38 14.88 -0.62 -17.97
C ASP A 38 13.82 -1.67 -17.63
N ASP A 39 12.66 -1.53 -18.27
CA ASP A 39 11.61 -2.55 -18.21
C ASP A 39 12.05 -3.80 -18.97
N ALA A 40 12.08 -4.94 -18.30
CA ALA A 40 12.43 -6.22 -18.92
C ALA A 40 11.48 -6.58 -20.08
N LEU A 41 10.22 -6.14 -20.05
CA LEU A 41 9.27 -6.37 -21.14
C LEU A 41 9.59 -5.54 -22.40
N THR A 42 10.35 -4.46 -22.27
CA THR A 42 10.88 -3.72 -23.42
C THR A 42 12.04 -4.48 -24.08
N ILE A 43 12.84 -5.18 -23.31
CA ILE A 43 13.97 -6.00 -23.79
C ILE A 43 13.46 -7.33 -24.34
N LEU A 44 12.50 -7.94 -23.66
CA LEU A 44 11.92 -9.24 -23.96
C LEU A 44 10.38 -9.11 -24.04
N PRO A 45 9.82 -8.61 -25.14
CA PRO A 45 8.38 -8.45 -25.29
C PRO A 45 7.66 -9.80 -25.15
N PRO A 46 6.52 -9.86 -24.43
CA PRO A 46 5.81 -11.12 -24.15
C PRO A 46 5.00 -11.65 -25.35
N THR A 47 5.52 -11.44 -26.58
CA THR A 47 4.87 -11.83 -27.83
C THR A 47 5.14 -13.28 -28.21
N ARG A 48 6.17 -13.88 -27.59
CA ARG A 48 6.59 -15.27 -27.82
C ARG A 48 7.30 -15.84 -26.58
N THR A 49 7.47 -17.14 -26.58
CA THR A 49 8.34 -17.82 -25.60
C THR A 49 9.80 -17.70 -26.04
N TYR A 50 10.68 -17.39 -25.11
CA TYR A 50 12.13 -17.30 -25.32
C TYR A 50 12.82 -18.47 -24.66
N THR A 51 13.86 -18.96 -25.28
CA THR A 51 14.80 -19.91 -24.66
C THR A 51 15.76 -19.16 -23.72
N ASP A 52 16.36 -19.86 -22.76
CA ASP A 52 17.35 -19.27 -21.85
C ASP A 52 18.54 -18.64 -22.57
N ALA A 53 18.93 -19.20 -23.72
CA ALA A 53 19.99 -18.66 -24.55
C ALA A 53 19.61 -17.33 -25.20
N GLU A 54 18.39 -17.21 -25.72
CA GLU A 54 17.85 -15.97 -26.29
C GLU A 54 17.70 -14.88 -25.24
N ILE A 55 17.21 -15.24 -24.04
CA ILE A 55 17.09 -14.30 -22.91
C ILE A 55 18.47 -13.74 -22.56
N ARG A 56 19.45 -14.61 -22.33
CA ARG A 56 20.82 -14.18 -22.01
C ARG A 56 21.45 -13.32 -23.11
N LYS A 57 21.23 -13.67 -24.36
CA LYS A 57 21.71 -12.89 -25.49
C LYS A 57 21.11 -11.50 -25.55
N ALA A 58 19.77 -11.38 -25.43
CA ALA A 58 19.07 -10.11 -25.45
C ALA A 58 19.50 -9.19 -24.29
N LEU A 59 19.64 -9.74 -23.09
CA LEU A 59 20.13 -9.00 -21.92
C LEU A 59 21.58 -8.52 -22.12
N ALA A 60 22.44 -9.37 -22.67
CA ALA A 60 23.83 -9.01 -22.95
C ALA A 60 23.95 -7.93 -24.04
N GLU A 61 23.17 -8.01 -25.12
CA GLU A 61 23.15 -7.02 -26.22
C GLU A 61 22.65 -5.64 -25.70
N ARG A 62 21.78 -5.62 -24.69
CA ARG A 62 21.31 -4.39 -24.05
C ARG A 62 22.27 -3.86 -22.99
N GLY A 63 23.30 -4.63 -22.63
CA GLY A 63 24.24 -4.25 -21.57
C GLY A 63 23.66 -4.37 -20.17
N VAL A 64 22.74 -5.30 -19.96
CA VAL A 64 22.12 -5.54 -18.65
C VAL A 64 23.11 -6.28 -17.74
N ASP A 65 23.37 -5.71 -16.57
CA ASP A 65 24.26 -6.26 -15.56
C ASP A 65 23.52 -6.99 -14.44
N GLY A 66 22.22 -6.69 -14.24
CA GLY A 66 21.38 -7.35 -13.28
C GLY A 66 19.93 -7.46 -13.71
N VAL A 67 19.23 -8.46 -13.21
CA VAL A 67 17.79 -8.65 -13.41
C VAL A 67 17.11 -8.68 -12.06
N LEU A 68 16.25 -7.70 -11.81
CA LEU A 68 15.41 -7.63 -10.63
C LEU A 68 14.02 -8.19 -10.95
N LEU A 69 13.71 -9.34 -10.39
CA LEU A 69 12.40 -9.96 -10.49
C LEU A 69 11.61 -9.64 -9.22
N ILE A 70 10.45 -9.01 -9.36
CA ILE A 70 9.55 -8.74 -8.25
C ILE A 70 8.25 -9.49 -8.52
N THR A 71 7.87 -10.35 -7.61
CA THR A 71 6.59 -11.08 -7.65
C THR A 71 5.71 -10.58 -6.51
N VAL A 72 4.50 -10.19 -6.84
CA VAL A 72 3.55 -9.65 -5.89
C VAL A 72 2.36 -10.59 -5.79
N ALA A 73 2.11 -11.09 -4.58
CA ALA A 73 0.90 -11.79 -4.22
C ALA A 73 -0.03 -10.82 -3.50
N ASP A 74 -1.14 -10.50 -4.12
CA ASP A 74 -2.14 -9.61 -3.55
C ASP A 74 -3.24 -10.41 -2.86
N SER A 75 -3.43 -10.19 -1.57
CA SER A 75 -4.52 -10.81 -0.80
C SER A 75 -5.87 -10.09 -0.95
N GLY A 76 -5.90 -9.02 -1.75
CA GLY A 76 -7.10 -8.21 -1.94
C GLY A 76 -7.43 -7.30 -0.76
N VAL A 77 -8.55 -6.60 -0.89
CA VAL A 77 -9.05 -5.72 0.16
C VAL A 77 -9.88 -6.53 1.15
N GLN A 78 -9.43 -6.57 2.39
CA GLN A 78 -10.18 -7.15 3.50
C GLN A 78 -11.11 -6.11 4.11
N THR A 79 -12.33 -6.50 4.35
CA THR A 79 -13.36 -5.66 4.95
C THR A 79 -13.68 -6.18 6.33
N GLN A 80 -13.47 -5.34 7.35
CA GLN A 80 -13.81 -5.65 8.72
C GLN A 80 -14.91 -4.70 9.22
N TYR A 81 -15.96 -5.26 9.83
CA TYR A 81 -16.97 -4.45 10.48
C TYR A 81 -16.34 -3.64 11.62
N ALA A 82 -16.52 -2.33 11.58
CA ALA A 82 -15.92 -1.38 12.53
C ALA A 82 -16.92 -0.80 13.53
N GLY A 83 -18.18 -1.15 13.38
CA GLY A 83 -19.26 -0.66 14.25
C GLY A 83 -20.42 -0.06 13.47
N THR A 84 -21.43 0.39 14.19
CA THR A 84 -22.60 1.07 13.60
C THR A 84 -22.69 2.47 14.16
N ILE A 85 -22.86 3.44 13.27
CA ILE A 85 -23.16 4.82 13.66
C ILE A 85 -24.67 4.95 13.72
N PHE A 86 -25.18 5.34 14.89
CA PHE A 86 -26.59 5.64 15.08
C PHE A 86 -26.76 7.16 15.00
N GLN A 87 -27.56 7.60 14.06
CA GLN A 87 -28.07 8.96 14.02
C GLN A 87 -29.55 8.93 14.41
N SER A 88 -29.89 9.62 15.48
CA SER A 88 -31.29 9.77 15.90
C SER A 88 -31.66 11.24 15.96
N SER A 89 -32.81 11.57 15.43
CA SER A 89 -33.45 12.86 15.60
C SER A 89 -34.74 12.66 16.35
N TYR A 90 -34.96 13.47 17.39
CA TYR A 90 -36.18 13.50 18.15
C TYR A 90 -36.98 14.74 17.75
N ASN A 91 -38.20 14.53 17.33
CA ASN A 91 -39.13 15.62 17.06
C ASN A 91 -40.34 15.45 18.01
N GLY A 92 -40.39 16.31 18.98
CA GLY A 92 -41.45 16.23 19.99
C GLY A 92 -41.58 17.49 20.81
N MET A 93 -42.72 17.67 21.42
CA MET A 93 -42.98 18.70 22.42
C MET A 93 -42.75 18.15 23.81
N SER A 94 -41.99 18.85 24.61
CA SER A 94 -41.82 18.56 26.02
C SER A 94 -42.30 19.78 26.82
N SER A 95 -43.15 19.54 27.76
CA SER A 95 -43.49 20.52 28.82
C SER A 95 -42.89 20.03 30.13
N VAL A 96 -42.12 20.87 30.78
CA VAL A 96 -41.52 20.58 32.06
C VAL A 96 -41.96 21.66 33.03
N ASP A 97 -42.74 21.26 34.04
CA ASP A 97 -43.04 22.11 35.16
C ASP A 97 -42.11 21.75 36.32
N GLY A 98 -41.33 22.70 36.75
CA GLY A 98 -40.37 22.48 37.81
C GLY A 98 -40.40 23.56 38.87
N THR A 99 -40.27 23.14 40.11
CA THR A 99 -40.17 24.03 41.26
C THR A 99 -38.78 23.92 41.88
N ILE A 100 -38.10 25.07 42.01
CA ILE A 100 -36.85 25.15 42.73
C ILE A 100 -37.12 25.66 44.16
N THR A 101 -36.85 24.81 45.11
CA THR A 101 -36.94 25.18 46.54
C THR A 101 -35.51 25.41 47.04
N ARG A 102 -35.27 26.60 47.57
CA ARG A 102 -33.98 26.97 48.14
C ARG A 102 -34.10 27.05 49.67
N MET A 103 -33.26 26.28 50.35
CA MET A 103 -33.19 26.26 51.79
C MET A 103 -31.74 26.41 52.24
N GLY A 104 -31.34 27.63 52.62
CA GLY A 104 -29.97 27.94 52.93
C GLY A 104 -29.02 27.81 51.70
N ASN A 105 -28.02 26.99 51.85
CA ASN A 105 -27.03 26.75 50.80
C ASN A 105 -27.37 25.56 49.91
N THR A 106 -28.52 24.93 50.08
CA THR A 106 -28.97 23.77 49.30
C THR A 106 -30.16 24.16 48.43
N SER A 107 -30.10 23.79 47.17
CA SER A 107 -31.17 23.93 46.19
C SER A 107 -31.67 22.57 45.76
N THR A 108 -32.96 22.34 45.90
CA THR A 108 -33.62 21.11 45.43
C THR A 108 -34.47 21.46 44.23
N LEU A 109 -34.25 20.79 43.11
CA LEU A 109 -35.07 20.86 41.91
C LEU A 109 -36.02 19.66 41.90
N SER A 110 -37.32 19.93 41.89
CA SER A 110 -38.33 18.93 41.59
C SER A 110 -38.98 19.30 40.27
N ALA A 111 -38.89 18.43 39.29
CA ALA A 111 -39.43 18.65 37.96
C ALA A 111 -40.27 17.45 37.54
N ASN A 112 -41.50 17.70 37.08
CA ASN A 112 -42.32 16.71 36.41
C ASN A 112 -42.53 17.15 34.96
N GLY A 113 -42.21 16.25 34.01
CA GLY A 113 -42.34 16.54 32.60
C GLY A 113 -43.08 15.41 31.87
N VAL A 114 -43.91 15.80 30.92
CA VAL A 114 -44.49 14.87 29.95
C VAL A 114 -43.90 15.19 28.59
N SER A 115 -43.28 14.20 27.96
CA SER A 115 -42.79 14.34 26.61
C SER A 115 -43.55 13.40 25.69
N SER A 116 -44.02 13.92 24.58
CA SER A 116 -44.57 13.12 23.49
C SER A 116 -43.83 13.49 22.19
N GLY A 117 -43.38 12.51 21.46
CA GLY A 117 -42.67 12.74 20.20
C GLY A 117 -42.33 11.46 19.50
N THR A 118 -41.92 11.60 18.25
CA THR A 118 -41.49 10.51 17.42
C THR A 118 -39.97 10.56 17.26
N MET A 119 -39.34 9.44 17.52
CA MET A 119 -37.90 9.27 17.35
C MET A 119 -37.65 8.57 16.02
N PHE A 120 -36.89 9.21 15.14
CA PHE A 120 -36.39 8.60 13.91
C PHE A 120 -34.92 8.34 14.08
N GLY A 121 -34.49 7.11 13.80
CA GLY A 121 -33.09 6.72 13.90
C GLY A 121 -32.64 5.98 12.64
N THR A 122 -31.46 6.28 12.18
CA THR A 122 -30.79 5.56 11.11
C THR A 122 -29.55 4.87 11.68
N ALA A 123 -29.44 3.58 11.44
CA ALA A 123 -28.27 2.80 11.79
C ALA A 123 -27.44 2.56 10.53
N THR A 124 -26.24 3.14 10.45
CA THR A 124 -25.36 2.98 9.30
C THR A 124 -24.15 2.14 9.72
N PRO A 125 -23.98 0.93 9.17
CA PRO A 125 -22.80 0.12 9.45
C PRO A 125 -21.56 0.78 8.87
N THR A 126 -20.49 0.82 9.64
CA THR A 126 -19.18 1.29 9.22
C THR A 126 -18.22 0.12 9.09
N TYR A 127 -17.40 0.19 8.07
CA TYR A 127 -16.40 -0.84 7.79
C TYR A 127 -15.01 -0.23 7.76
N ARG A 128 -14.03 -1.00 8.23
CA ARG A 128 -12.62 -0.70 8.06
C ARG A 128 -12.10 -1.56 6.93
N TYR A 129 -11.34 -0.94 6.04
CA TYR A 129 -10.71 -1.61 4.92
C TYR A 129 -9.22 -1.74 5.20
N SER A 130 -8.66 -2.90 4.90
CA SER A 130 -7.23 -3.15 4.94
C SER A 130 -6.82 -3.99 3.74
N ARG A 131 -5.61 -3.78 3.25
CA ARG A 131 -5.00 -4.58 2.19
C ARG A 131 -3.68 -5.11 2.69
N ARG A 132 -3.45 -6.37 2.46
CA ARG A 132 -2.19 -7.04 2.72
C ARG A 132 -1.60 -7.47 1.40
N THR A 133 -0.38 -7.08 1.13
CA THR A 133 0.34 -7.41 -0.08
C THR A 133 1.64 -8.06 0.30
N GLU A 134 1.84 -9.29 -0.13
CA GLU A 134 3.10 -10.01 0.03
C GLU A 134 3.90 -9.85 -1.25
N PHE A 135 5.20 -9.65 -1.12
CA PHE A 135 6.09 -9.59 -2.27
C PHE A 135 7.33 -10.44 -2.04
N SER A 136 7.86 -10.98 -3.11
CA SER A 136 9.18 -11.57 -3.16
C SER A 136 9.98 -10.89 -4.28
N ALA A 137 11.24 -10.59 -4.00
CA ALA A 137 12.13 -9.99 -4.95
C ALA A 137 13.42 -10.78 -5.04
N ARG A 138 13.97 -10.91 -6.26
CA ARG A 138 15.23 -11.62 -6.53
C ARG A 138 16.08 -10.80 -7.48
N LEU A 139 17.35 -10.61 -7.13
CA LEU A 139 18.35 -10.07 -8.03
C LEU A 139 19.16 -11.21 -8.63
N LEU A 140 19.20 -11.28 -9.95
CA LEU A 140 19.90 -12.31 -10.70
C LEU A 140 21.04 -11.70 -11.50
N GLU A 141 22.13 -12.45 -11.61
CA GLU A 141 23.20 -12.19 -12.55
C GLU A 141 22.82 -12.74 -13.93
N PRO A 142 22.70 -11.91 -14.99
CA PRO A 142 22.20 -12.37 -16.30
C PRO A 142 23.07 -13.45 -16.96
N LYS A 143 24.39 -13.38 -16.77
CA LYS A 143 25.36 -14.30 -17.41
C LYS A 143 25.26 -15.72 -16.90
N SER A 144 25.13 -15.89 -15.59
CA SER A 144 25.12 -17.19 -14.91
C SER A 144 23.73 -17.63 -14.44
N ALA A 145 22.74 -16.74 -14.51
CA ALA A 145 21.42 -16.89 -13.89
C ALA A 145 21.48 -17.14 -12.36
N ARG A 146 22.63 -16.85 -11.75
CA ARG A 146 22.83 -17.01 -10.32
C ARG A 146 22.05 -15.95 -9.56
N THR A 147 21.34 -16.38 -8.53
CA THR A 147 20.69 -15.47 -7.60
C THR A 147 21.72 -14.81 -6.70
N LEU A 148 21.82 -13.49 -6.76
CA LEU A 148 22.71 -12.68 -5.95
C LEU A 148 22.06 -12.26 -4.65
N TRP A 149 20.73 -12.08 -4.68
CA TRP A 149 19.98 -11.63 -3.52
C TRP A 149 18.51 -12.10 -3.61
N VAL A 150 17.94 -12.33 -2.45
CA VAL A 150 16.49 -12.61 -2.27
C VAL A 150 15.98 -11.77 -1.13
N GLY A 151 14.87 -11.11 -1.36
CA GLY A 151 14.10 -10.38 -0.35
C GLY A 151 12.64 -10.80 -0.39
N ASN A 152 12.05 -10.96 0.78
CA ASN A 152 10.61 -11.16 0.94
C ASN A 152 10.10 -10.12 1.92
N GLY A 153 8.90 -9.66 1.70
CA GLY A 153 8.29 -8.68 2.58
C GLY A 153 6.77 -8.70 2.48
N GLU A 154 6.20 -8.02 3.43
CA GLU A 154 4.77 -7.82 3.52
C GLU A 154 4.52 -6.36 3.78
N VAL A 155 3.57 -5.81 3.05
CA VAL A 155 3.07 -4.45 3.30
C VAL A 155 1.59 -4.52 3.58
N SER A 156 1.21 -3.96 4.72
CA SER A 156 -0.17 -3.77 5.08
C SER A 156 -0.52 -2.30 5.04
N ALA A 157 -1.51 -1.96 4.23
CA ALA A 157 -2.11 -0.64 4.23
C ALA A 157 -3.40 -0.70 5.06
N GLY A 158 -3.43 0.05 6.17
CA GLY A 158 -4.64 0.29 6.94
C GLY A 158 -5.33 1.55 6.41
N GLY A 159 -6.51 1.40 5.83
CA GLY A 159 -7.30 2.53 5.35
C GLY A 159 -8.13 3.15 6.46
N GLY A 160 -8.48 4.41 6.29
CA GLY A 160 -9.49 5.09 7.09
C GLY A 160 -10.87 4.43 6.99
N LYS A 161 -11.80 4.88 7.80
CA LYS A 161 -13.19 4.41 7.77
C LYS A 161 -13.93 4.94 6.54
N GLY A 162 -14.82 4.14 5.98
CA GLY A 162 -15.72 4.55 4.90
C GLY A 162 -15.12 4.52 3.49
N LEU A 163 -15.76 5.19 2.54
CA LEU A 163 -15.43 5.18 1.12
C LEU A 163 -14.01 5.69 0.83
N ILE A 164 -13.58 6.74 1.53
CA ILE A 164 -12.24 7.33 1.38
C ILE A 164 -11.18 6.32 1.80
N GLY A 165 -11.38 5.59 2.90
CA GLY A 165 -10.46 4.54 3.33
C GLY A 165 -10.32 3.41 2.31
N ARG A 166 -11.40 3.06 1.62
CA ARG A 166 -11.37 2.07 0.54
C ARG A 166 -10.55 2.56 -0.66
N LEU A 167 -10.68 3.82 -1.05
CA LEU A 167 -9.93 4.40 -2.16
C LEU A 167 -8.42 4.44 -1.86
N ILE A 168 -8.02 4.90 -0.67
CA ILE A 168 -6.61 4.95 -0.26
C ILE A 168 -5.98 3.56 -0.29
N VAL A 169 -6.69 2.53 0.16
CA VAL A 169 -6.20 1.14 0.16
C VAL A 169 -6.17 0.55 -1.25
N ALA A 170 -7.07 0.98 -2.14
CA ALA A 170 -7.12 0.50 -3.52
C ALA A 170 -5.99 1.07 -4.40
N ASP A 171 -5.59 2.32 -4.17
CA ASP A 171 -4.67 3.06 -5.06
C ASP A 171 -3.16 2.84 -4.79
N GLY A 172 -2.80 1.82 -4.00
CA GLY A 172 -1.42 1.32 -4.02
C GLY A 172 -0.36 2.16 -3.31
N VAL A 173 -0.72 3.00 -2.33
CA VAL A 173 0.24 3.70 -1.44
C VAL A 173 1.23 2.72 -0.77
N SER A 174 0.87 1.45 -0.72
CA SER A 174 1.66 0.34 -0.21
C SER A 174 2.85 -0.04 -1.10
N SER A 175 2.81 0.23 -2.41
CA SER A 175 3.83 -0.24 -3.35
C SER A 175 5.14 0.54 -3.25
N SER A 176 5.09 1.85 -3.05
CA SER A 176 6.29 2.70 -2.98
C SER A 176 7.18 2.35 -1.77
N ASN A 177 6.58 2.09 -0.62
CA ASN A 177 7.31 1.72 0.60
C ASN A 177 8.01 0.36 0.46
N SER A 178 7.36 -0.60 -0.23
CA SER A 178 7.94 -1.92 -0.49
C SER A 178 9.15 -1.83 -1.41
N ILE A 179 9.03 -1.03 -2.47
CA ILE A 179 10.10 -0.82 -3.45
C ILE A 179 11.29 -0.13 -2.80
N SER A 180 11.05 0.93 -2.02
CA SER A 180 12.11 1.61 -1.29
C SER A 180 12.86 0.65 -0.36
N ALA A 181 12.15 -0.20 0.38
CA ALA A 181 12.76 -1.19 1.27
C ALA A 181 13.62 -2.22 0.52
N ILE A 182 13.22 -2.64 -0.69
CA ILE A 182 14.03 -3.53 -1.55
C ILE A 182 15.35 -2.84 -1.89
N PHE A 183 15.29 -1.61 -2.38
CA PHE A 183 16.48 -0.86 -2.79
C PHE A 183 17.37 -0.50 -1.58
N ASP A 184 16.81 -0.20 -0.41
CA ASP A 184 17.57 0.04 0.81
C ASP A 184 18.38 -1.20 1.22
N ASP A 185 17.78 -2.39 1.14
CA ASP A 185 18.49 -3.63 1.46
C ASP A 185 19.56 -3.96 0.42
N LEU A 186 19.30 -3.72 -0.87
CA LEU A 186 20.30 -3.88 -1.94
C LEU A 186 21.50 -2.94 -1.75
N GLN A 187 21.27 -1.66 -1.42
CA GLN A 187 22.34 -0.70 -1.12
C GLN A 187 23.13 -1.10 0.15
N LYS A 188 22.42 -1.45 1.22
CA LYS A 188 23.05 -1.88 2.47
C LYS A 188 23.97 -3.10 2.28
N LYS A 189 23.65 -3.96 1.33
CA LYS A 189 24.45 -5.13 0.96
C LYS A 189 25.53 -4.83 -0.10
N GLY A 190 25.63 -3.58 -0.55
CA GLY A 190 26.59 -3.16 -1.56
C GLY A 190 26.35 -3.76 -2.94
N LEU A 191 25.12 -4.18 -3.23
CA LEU A 191 24.74 -4.78 -4.50
C LEU A 191 24.32 -3.73 -5.54
N ILE A 192 23.94 -2.54 -5.14
CA ILE A 192 23.71 -1.37 -5.98
C ILE A 192 24.48 -0.18 -5.39
N GLY A 193 24.82 0.80 -6.25
CA GLY A 193 25.60 1.96 -5.83
C GLY A 193 24.97 2.70 -4.66
N THR A 194 25.80 3.16 -3.74
CA THR A 194 25.43 4.23 -2.82
C THR A 194 25.64 5.55 -3.55
N ASP A 195 24.68 6.46 -3.49
CA ASP A 195 24.86 7.83 -3.97
C ASP A 195 26.21 8.33 -3.48
N GLY A 196 27.08 8.65 -4.46
CA GLY A 196 28.37 9.26 -4.15
C GLY A 196 28.15 10.60 -3.46
N ALA A 197 28.17 10.58 -2.14
CA ALA A 197 28.43 11.77 -1.39
C ALA A 197 29.90 12.14 -1.64
N SER A 198 30.10 13.01 -2.60
CA SER A 198 31.36 13.74 -2.79
C SER A 198 31.14 15.18 -2.41
#